data_dd5d1e4b745ebf402d60b8454311ee56
#
_entry.id   dd5d1e4b745ebf402d60b8454311ee56
#
_cell.length_a   1.000
_cell.length_b   1.000
_cell.length_c   1.000
_cell.angle_alpha   90.00
_cell.angle_beta   90.00
_cell.angle_gamma   90.00
#
_symmetry.space_group_name_H-M   'P 1'
#
loop_
_entity.id
_entity.type
_entity.pdbx_description
1 polymer ?
#
loop_
_entity_poly.entity_id
_entity_poly.type
_entity_poly.pdbx_seq_one_letter_code
_entity_poly.pdbx_strand_id
1 'polypeptide(L)'
;MKGILKLAYKLLVNDTAKFSAMLVGITFAVFLMMFVTSMFSGVMKHASSTIINIGASIWVMDPAVNTVANSIGMPDYVLDAVRSMQGVKYGVPLYSGGALVKLPDGTYQTVTVIGLDDTSLFGRPELIEGKIEDIYAEHGFIVVKDAEFSKLENPHMGSEFELNDNRGVIVGIAKVATSGLYGIPTLYTTYERAIQYIPNPRYTTSYVLVEPKSASDIPQIKQQVMALGYRARTKEEFMQNTENFFIFQTGGGTNLLIMTMISFIVGLSLSGQTFYTFILENLERFGALKAIGTRSRDLVAMILFQATFTAFTGYGLGVGLCAFLVWLAKERLPSYAAMITFSNLAISLAMVVVIAAFSSYIGVRRVLRIDPFDIFRG
;
A
#
# COMPACT_ATOMS: atom_id res chain seq x y z
N MET A 1 -27.25 19.81 29.49
CA MET A 1 -26.53 19.23 28.33
C MET A 1 -27.18 17.97 27.79
N LYS A 2 -27.47 16.89 28.55
CA LYS A 2 -28.07 15.65 28.02
C LYS A 2 -29.39 15.87 27.24
N GLY A 3 -30.31 16.76 27.71
CA GLY A 3 -31.56 17.06 27.02
C GLY A 3 -31.38 17.77 25.68
N ILE A 4 -30.41 18.69 25.59
CA ILE A 4 -30.09 19.47 24.39
C ILE A 4 -29.51 18.56 23.31
N LEU A 5 -28.60 17.65 23.68
CA LEU A 5 -28.03 16.66 22.74
C LEU A 5 -29.08 15.65 22.25
N LYS A 6 -30.02 15.23 23.12
CA LYS A 6 -31.14 14.38 22.71
C LYS A 6 -32.06 15.09 21.71
N LEU A 7 -32.29 16.39 21.91
CA LEU A 7 -33.06 17.21 20.98
C LEU A 7 -32.32 17.36 19.64
N ALA A 8 -31.01 17.62 19.66
CA ALA A 8 -30.16 17.70 18.48
C ALA A 8 -30.20 16.42 17.64
N TYR A 9 -30.10 15.27 18.31
CA TYR A 9 -30.22 13.97 17.66
C TYR A 9 -31.60 13.76 17.02
N LYS A 10 -32.70 14.06 17.77
CA LYS A 10 -34.04 13.93 17.23
C LYS A 10 -34.29 14.85 16.03
N LEU A 11 -33.82 16.10 16.07
CA LEU A 11 -33.91 17.03 14.94
C LEU A 11 -33.18 16.52 13.70
N LEU A 12 -32.01 15.89 13.90
CA LEU A 12 -31.22 15.34 12.82
C LEU A 12 -31.88 14.11 12.15
N VAL A 13 -32.31 13.14 12.97
CA VAL A 13 -32.87 11.86 12.49
C VAL A 13 -34.31 11.97 12.03
N ASN A 14 -35.07 12.95 12.52
CA ASN A 14 -36.46 13.12 12.13
C ASN A 14 -36.63 13.52 10.65
N ASP A 15 -35.64 14.19 10.07
CA ASP A 15 -35.56 14.47 8.64
C ASP A 15 -34.70 13.42 7.96
N THR A 16 -35.26 12.24 7.75
CA THR A 16 -34.57 11.06 7.23
C THR A 16 -33.96 11.31 5.84
N ALA A 17 -34.63 12.11 4.98
CA ALA A 17 -34.13 12.38 3.63
C ALA A 17 -32.82 13.18 3.66
N LYS A 18 -32.75 14.23 4.49
CA LYS A 18 -31.54 15.07 4.60
C LYS A 18 -30.44 14.39 5.37
N PHE A 19 -30.81 13.67 6.44
CA PHE A 19 -29.83 12.89 7.19
C PHE A 19 -29.19 11.82 6.31
N SER A 20 -29.98 11.09 5.51
CA SER A 20 -29.43 10.12 4.57
C SER A 20 -28.58 10.76 3.48
N ALA A 21 -28.98 11.91 2.93
CA ALA A 21 -28.17 12.64 1.95
C ALA A 21 -26.81 13.07 2.52
N MET A 22 -26.77 13.57 3.76
CA MET A 22 -25.50 13.89 4.45
C MET A 22 -24.64 12.65 4.67
N LEU A 23 -25.25 11.55 5.12
CA LEU A 23 -24.54 10.29 5.32
C LEU A 23 -23.94 9.77 4.01
N VAL A 24 -24.73 9.76 2.93
CA VAL A 24 -24.25 9.33 1.60
C VAL A 24 -23.07 10.18 1.15
N GLY A 25 -23.15 11.50 1.29
CA GLY A 25 -22.06 12.41 0.91
C GLY A 25 -20.75 12.13 1.67
N ILE A 26 -20.83 12.00 3.00
CA ILE A 26 -19.64 11.71 3.83
C ILE A 26 -19.14 10.28 3.57
N THR A 27 -20.04 9.30 3.52
CA THR A 27 -19.70 7.90 3.23
C THR A 27 -18.94 7.77 1.92
N PHE A 28 -19.44 8.43 0.87
CA PHE A 28 -18.80 8.40 -0.45
C PHE A 28 -17.42 9.07 -0.46
N ALA A 29 -17.29 10.22 0.22
CA ALA A 29 -16.01 10.90 0.34
C ALA A 29 -14.96 10.03 1.07
N VAL A 30 -15.36 9.44 2.20
CA VAL A 30 -14.49 8.53 2.97
C VAL A 30 -14.12 7.30 2.16
N PHE A 31 -15.11 6.71 1.48
CA PHE A 31 -14.89 5.57 0.60
C PHE A 31 -13.85 5.89 -0.48
N LEU A 32 -13.97 7.01 -1.20
CA LEU A 32 -13.01 7.39 -2.23
C LEU A 32 -11.61 7.61 -1.66
N MET A 33 -11.49 8.34 -0.56
CA MET A 33 -10.19 8.59 0.09
C MET A 33 -9.54 7.28 0.56
N MET A 34 -10.31 6.42 1.22
CA MET A 34 -9.85 5.11 1.69
C MET A 34 -9.46 4.20 0.53
N PHE A 35 -10.24 4.19 -0.53
CA PHE A 35 -9.99 3.37 -1.71
C PHE A 35 -8.68 3.73 -2.37
N VAL A 36 -8.47 5.02 -2.67
CA VAL A 36 -7.25 5.52 -3.33
C VAL A 36 -6.01 5.27 -2.46
N THR A 37 -6.08 5.61 -1.18
CA THR A 37 -4.93 5.42 -0.27
C THR A 37 -4.63 3.95 -0.01
N SER A 38 -5.64 3.08 0.04
CA SER A 38 -5.47 1.63 0.21
C SER A 38 -4.87 0.95 -1.01
N MET A 39 -5.29 1.37 -2.22
CA MET A 39 -4.65 0.93 -3.47
C MET A 39 -3.17 1.29 -3.48
N PHE A 40 -2.83 2.52 -3.15
CA PHE A 40 -1.44 2.96 -3.13
C PHE A 40 -0.60 2.16 -2.11
N SER A 41 -1.09 2.00 -0.89
CA SER A 41 -0.39 1.22 0.14
C SER A 41 -0.13 -0.23 -0.30
N GLY A 42 -1.10 -0.84 -0.97
CA GLY A 42 -0.96 -2.18 -1.52
C GLY A 42 0.09 -2.26 -2.63
N VAL A 43 0.06 -1.30 -3.56
CA VAL A 43 1.06 -1.20 -4.64
C VAL A 43 2.47 -1.07 -4.08
N MET A 44 2.68 -0.21 -3.08
CA MET A 44 4.00 -0.03 -2.45
C MET A 44 4.50 -1.30 -1.77
N LYS A 45 3.59 -2.03 -1.12
CA LYS A 45 3.94 -3.31 -0.51
C LYS A 45 4.38 -4.35 -1.57
N HIS A 46 3.65 -4.43 -2.68
CA HIS A 46 4.00 -5.32 -3.79
C HIS A 46 5.32 -4.90 -4.47
N ALA A 47 5.56 -3.60 -4.63
CA ALA A 47 6.81 -3.10 -5.17
C ALA A 47 8.05 -3.45 -4.32
N SER A 48 7.84 -3.65 -3.02
CA SER A 48 8.89 -4.07 -2.06
C SER A 48 8.88 -5.59 -1.77
N SER A 49 8.11 -6.38 -2.51
CA SER A 49 7.89 -7.81 -2.23
C SER A 49 9.19 -8.61 -2.16
N THR A 50 10.10 -8.44 -3.11
CA THR A 50 11.39 -9.14 -3.12
C THR A 50 12.22 -8.81 -1.87
N ILE A 51 12.23 -7.53 -1.43
CA ILE A 51 12.95 -7.12 -0.22
C ILE A 51 12.34 -7.79 1.02
N ILE A 52 11.02 -7.85 1.07
CA ILE A 52 10.27 -8.45 2.18
C ILE A 52 10.51 -9.96 2.23
N ASN A 53 10.40 -10.63 1.09
CA ASN A 53 10.46 -12.09 0.98
C ASN A 53 11.87 -12.64 1.21
N ILE A 54 12.90 -11.96 0.68
CA ILE A 54 14.31 -12.33 0.90
C ILE A 54 14.74 -12.05 2.34
N GLY A 55 14.33 -10.92 2.93
CA GLY A 55 14.49 -10.63 4.34
C GLY A 55 15.91 -10.32 4.80
N ALA A 56 16.85 -10.00 3.92
CA ALA A 56 18.23 -9.66 4.27
C ALA A 56 18.33 -8.38 5.11
N SER A 57 19.22 -8.37 6.10
CA SER A 57 19.43 -7.23 6.99
C SER A 57 20.01 -6.01 6.26
N ILE A 58 20.98 -6.23 5.35
CA ILE A 58 21.62 -5.18 4.55
C ILE A 58 21.67 -5.65 3.09
N TRP A 59 21.37 -4.72 2.19
CA TRP A 59 21.43 -4.87 0.74
C TRP A 59 22.52 -3.96 0.18
N VAL A 60 23.55 -4.54 -0.43
CA VAL A 60 24.59 -3.81 -1.17
C VAL A 60 24.21 -3.78 -2.64
N MET A 61 24.28 -2.62 -3.27
CA MET A 61 23.81 -2.38 -4.62
C MET A 61 24.56 -1.24 -5.30
N ASP A 62 24.40 -1.14 -6.61
CA ASP A 62 24.87 0.03 -7.36
C ASP A 62 24.16 1.32 -6.87
N PRO A 63 24.86 2.46 -6.76
CA PRO A 63 24.27 3.72 -6.28
C PRO A 63 23.05 4.20 -7.07
N ALA A 64 22.91 3.83 -8.35
CA ALA A 64 21.80 4.23 -9.21
C ALA A 64 20.54 3.37 -9.02
N VAL A 65 20.61 2.28 -8.25
CA VAL A 65 19.46 1.43 -7.95
C VAL A 65 18.47 2.14 -7.02
N ASN A 66 17.25 2.29 -7.48
CA ASN A 66 16.17 2.89 -6.72
C ASN A 66 15.12 1.88 -6.26
N THR A 67 14.90 0.82 -7.04
CA THR A 67 13.95 -0.25 -6.75
C THR A 67 14.56 -1.61 -7.03
N VAL A 68 14.06 -2.65 -6.37
CA VAL A 68 14.54 -4.03 -6.59
C VAL A 68 14.34 -4.52 -8.03
N ALA A 69 13.27 -4.05 -8.68
CA ALA A 69 12.95 -4.44 -10.06
C ALA A 69 13.97 -3.88 -11.08
N ASN A 70 14.66 -2.78 -10.76
CA ASN A 70 15.64 -2.13 -11.61
C ASN A 70 17.05 -2.40 -11.09
N SER A 71 17.42 -3.67 -10.97
CA SER A 71 18.76 -4.07 -10.54
C SER A 71 19.83 -3.67 -11.57
N ILE A 72 20.99 -3.26 -11.09
CA ILE A 72 22.17 -2.98 -11.91
C ILE A 72 23.26 -3.94 -11.44
N GLY A 73 23.77 -4.74 -12.36
CA GLY A 73 24.79 -5.74 -12.06
C GLY A 73 26.09 -5.10 -11.56
N MET A 74 26.69 -5.68 -10.54
CA MET A 74 27.96 -5.30 -9.96
C MET A 74 29.04 -6.34 -10.30
N PRO A 75 30.32 -5.94 -10.41
CA PRO A 75 31.43 -6.87 -10.60
C PRO A 75 31.56 -7.85 -9.43
N ASP A 76 32.05 -9.06 -9.71
CA ASP A 76 32.15 -10.13 -8.71
C ASP A 76 33.08 -9.79 -7.54
N TYR A 77 34.12 -8.96 -7.76
CA TYR A 77 35.01 -8.51 -6.69
C TYR A 77 34.29 -7.79 -5.55
N VAL A 78 33.09 -7.20 -5.83
CA VAL A 78 32.30 -6.51 -4.80
C VAL A 78 31.85 -7.49 -3.73
N LEU A 79 31.45 -8.70 -4.11
CA LEU A 79 31.05 -9.74 -3.16
C LEU A 79 32.23 -10.09 -2.23
N ASP A 80 33.43 -10.29 -2.78
CA ASP A 80 34.60 -10.65 -1.99
C ASP A 80 35.06 -9.50 -1.09
N ALA A 81 35.04 -8.27 -1.61
CA ALA A 81 35.32 -7.08 -0.83
C ALA A 81 34.35 -6.95 0.37
N VAL A 82 33.05 -7.12 0.14
CA VAL A 82 32.03 -7.05 1.19
C VAL A 82 32.20 -8.16 2.23
N ARG A 83 32.50 -9.38 1.81
CA ARG A 83 32.79 -10.50 2.72
C ARG A 83 33.97 -10.23 3.64
N SER A 84 34.95 -9.45 3.16
CA SER A 84 36.17 -9.12 3.91
C SER A 84 36.00 -7.96 4.89
N MET A 85 34.86 -7.26 4.86
CA MET A 85 34.62 -6.08 5.70
C MET A 85 34.48 -6.42 7.19
N GLN A 86 35.00 -5.54 8.02
CA GLN A 86 34.81 -5.65 9.46
C GLN A 86 33.34 -5.49 9.82
N GLY A 87 32.83 -6.33 10.72
CA GLY A 87 31.42 -6.32 11.15
C GLY A 87 30.49 -7.19 10.30
N VAL A 88 30.95 -7.67 9.15
CA VAL A 88 30.20 -8.62 8.32
C VAL A 88 30.33 -10.03 8.90
N LYS A 89 29.19 -10.69 9.13
CA LYS A 89 29.13 -12.09 9.54
C LYS A 89 29.21 -13.01 8.32
N TYR A 90 28.43 -12.73 7.31
CA TYR A 90 28.48 -13.34 5.98
C TYR A 90 27.88 -12.41 4.93
N GLY A 91 28.30 -12.60 3.66
CA GLY A 91 27.75 -11.94 2.49
C GLY A 91 27.50 -12.97 1.41
N VAL A 92 26.32 -12.90 0.76
CA VAL A 92 25.92 -13.81 -0.31
C VAL A 92 25.40 -13.04 -1.53
N PRO A 93 25.64 -13.55 -2.76
CA PRO A 93 25.14 -12.92 -3.97
C PRO A 93 23.64 -13.18 -4.12
N LEU A 94 22.95 -12.26 -4.75
CA LEU A 94 21.58 -12.43 -5.22
C LEU A 94 21.51 -11.97 -6.67
N TYR A 95 20.90 -12.78 -7.52
CA TYR A 95 20.48 -12.39 -8.84
C TYR A 95 19.00 -12.02 -8.82
N SER A 96 18.63 -10.93 -9.49
CA SER A 96 17.24 -10.57 -9.72
C SER A 96 17.13 -9.98 -11.13
N GLY A 97 16.36 -10.65 -11.99
CA GLY A 97 16.20 -10.23 -13.39
C GLY A 97 14.88 -10.69 -13.99
N GLY A 98 14.48 -10.02 -15.06
CA GLY A 98 13.33 -10.41 -15.88
C GLY A 98 13.73 -11.45 -16.93
N ALA A 99 12.84 -12.40 -17.20
CA ALA A 99 12.98 -13.39 -18.24
C ALA A 99 11.64 -13.64 -18.94
N LEU A 100 11.67 -14.32 -20.08
CA LEU A 100 10.49 -14.74 -20.82
C LEU A 100 10.32 -16.25 -20.71
N VAL A 101 9.17 -16.67 -20.20
CA VAL A 101 8.73 -18.07 -20.23
C VAL A 101 7.83 -18.25 -21.42
N LYS A 102 8.12 -19.23 -22.26
CA LYS A 102 7.24 -19.67 -23.34
C LYS A 102 6.26 -20.68 -22.79
N LEU A 103 4.98 -20.38 -22.96
CA LEU A 103 3.88 -21.22 -22.52
C LEU A 103 3.55 -22.30 -23.55
N PRO A 104 2.85 -23.39 -23.17
CA PRO A 104 2.45 -24.46 -24.07
C PRO A 104 1.62 -24.00 -25.27
N ASP A 105 0.84 -22.93 -25.14
CA ASP A 105 0.06 -22.32 -26.22
C ASP A 105 0.92 -21.51 -27.22
N GLY A 106 2.23 -21.39 -26.97
CA GLY A 106 3.18 -20.62 -27.77
C GLY A 106 3.26 -19.14 -27.42
N THR A 107 2.48 -18.65 -26.48
CA THR A 107 2.60 -17.27 -25.98
C THR A 107 3.75 -17.12 -24.99
N TYR A 108 4.19 -15.87 -24.76
CA TYR A 108 5.28 -15.57 -23.83
C TYR A 108 4.75 -14.82 -22.61
N GLN A 109 5.15 -15.28 -21.44
CA GLN A 109 4.88 -14.64 -20.17
C GLN A 109 6.18 -14.10 -19.57
N THR A 110 6.22 -12.79 -19.26
CA THR A 110 7.32 -12.22 -18.50
C THR A 110 7.29 -12.75 -17.07
N VAL A 111 8.45 -13.15 -16.56
CA VAL A 111 8.64 -13.61 -15.17
C VAL A 111 9.80 -12.88 -14.51
N THR A 112 9.78 -12.81 -13.19
CA THR A 112 10.93 -12.41 -12.38
C THR A 112 11.65 -13.65 -11.92
N VAL A 113 12.95 -13.75 -12.22
CA VAL A 113 13.81 -14.84 -11.75
C VAL A 113 14.70 -14.32 -10.62
N ILE A 114 14.66 -15.03 -9.50
CA ILE A 114 15.50 -14.81 -8.33
C ILE A 114 16.50 -15.96 -8.24
N GLY A 115 17.77 -15.66 -8.43
CA GLY A 115 18.88 -16.59 -8.24
C GLY A 115 19.43 -16.47 -6.83
N LEU A 116 19.27 -17.53 -6.04
CA LEU A 116 19.72 -17.63 -4.66
C LEU A 116 21.15 -18.16 -4.60
N ASP A 117 21.93 -17.71 -3.60
CA ASP A 117 23.26 -18.25 -3.35
C ASP A 117 23.27 -19.78 -3.30
N ASP A 118 24.15 -20.38 -4.08
CA ASP A 118 24.15 -21.84 -4.30
C ASP A 118 24.50 -22.63 -3.04
N THR A 119 25.17 -22.02 -2.07
CA THR A 119 25.60 -22.70 -0.85
C THR A 119 24.56 -22.65 0.26
N SER A 120 23.99 -21.46 0.48
CA SER A 120 23.12 -21.22 1.63
C SER A 120 21.63 -21.20 1.27
N LEU A 121 21.29 -20.96 0.02
CA LEU A 121 19.93 -20.66 -0.45
C LEU A 121 19.27 -19.58 0.43
N PHE A 122 20.06 -18.57 0.83
CA PHE A 122 19.56 -17.51 1.69
C PHE A 122 18.40 -16.77 1.03
N GLY A 123 17.32 -16.54 1.78
CA GLY A 123 16.09 -15.89 1.26
C GLY A 123 15.18 -16.84 0.48
N ARG A 124 15.39 -18.15 0.57
CA ARG A 124 14.49 -19.14 -0.06
C ARG A 124 13.06 -18.98 0.43
N PRO A 125 12.07 -19.17 -0.44
CA PRO A 125 10.66 -19.15 -0.07
C PRO A 125 10.26 -20.40 0.73
N GLU A 126 9.15 -20.35 1.42
CA GLU A 126 8.58 -21.50 2.12
C GLU A 126 7.89 -22.43 1.13
N LEU A 127 8.33 -23.68 1.03
CA LEU A 127 7.75 -24.65 0.12
C LEU A 127 6.37 -25.15 0.59
N ILE A 128 5.45 -25.26 -0.35
CA ILE A 128 4.16 -25.95 -0.20
C ILE A 128 4.29 -27.37 -0.70
N GLU A 129 4.99 -27.57 -1.84
CA GLU A 129 5.21 -28.86 -2.48
C GLU A 129 6.67 -28.96 -2.94
N GLY A 130 7.25 -30.17 -2.90
CA GLY A 130 8.65 -30.42 -3.24
C GLY A 130 9.60 -30.32 -2.06
N LYS A 131 10.89 -30.49 -2.31
CA LYS A 131 11.98 -30.36 -1.34
C LYS A 131 12.93 -29.27 -1.81
N ILE A 132 13.53 -28.56 -0.87
CA ILE A 132 14.45 -27.46 -1.22
C ILE A 132 15.69 -27.97 -1.94
N GLU A 133 16.14 -29.18 -1.64
CA GLU A 133 17.29 -29.82 -2.26
C GLU A 133 17.07 -30.10 -3.75
N ASP A 134 15.81 -30.26 -4.17
CA ASP A 134 15.46 -30.52 -5.56
C ASP A 134 15.76 -29.30 -6.48
N ILE A 135 15.99 -28.11 -5.90
CA ILE A 135 16.42 -26.91 -6.65
C ILE A 135 17.78 -27.14 -7.37
N TYR A 136 18.61 -28.04 -6.87
CA TYR A 136 19.89 -28.39 -7.49
C TYR A 136 19.75 -29.40 -8.64
N ALA A 137 18.56 -30.00 -8.81
CA ALA A 137 18.31 -30.88 -9.95
C ALA A 137 18.55 -30.12 -11.26
N GLU A 138 18.91 -30.85 -12.30
CA GLU A 138 19.12 -30.27 -13.63
C GLU A 138 17.87 -29.49 -14.07
N HIS A 139 18.05 -28.23 -14.47
CA HIS A 139 16.98 -27.32 -14.87
C HIS A 139 15.93 -26.97 -13.79
N GLY A 140 16.21 -27.18 -12.49
CA GLY A 140 15.25 -27.01 -11.40
C GLY A 140 14.88 -25.55 -11.08
N PHE A 141 13.58 -25.28 -11.02
CA PHE A 141 13.00 -24.01 -10.60
C PHE A 141 11.90 -24.23 -9.57
N ILE A 142 11.78 -23.28 -8.65
CA ILE A 142 10.66 -23.22 -7.69
C ILE A 142 9.75 -22.07 -8.14
N VAL A 143 8.48 -22.36 -8.34
CA VAL A 143 7.46 -21.35 -8.70
C VAL A 143 6.73 -20.87 -7.46
N VAL A 144 6.44 -19.58 -7.41
CA VAL A 144 5.64 -19.00 -6.34
C VAL A 144 4.16 -19.16 -6.65
N LYS A 145 3.43 -19.80 -5.72
CA LYS A 145 1.98 -19.93 -5.79
C LYS A 145 1.32 -18.69 -5.16
N ASP A 146 1.30 -17.63 -5.91
CA ASP A 146 0.64 -16.37 -5.56
C ASP A 146 -0.50 -16.06 -6.55
N ALA A 147 -0.93 -14.80 -6.56
CA ALA A 147 -1.98 -14.33 -7.45
C ALA A 147 -1.66 -14.49 -8.96
N GLU A 148 -0.38 -14.55 -9.29
CA GLU A 148 0.10 -14.61 -10.68
C GLU A 148 0.39 -16.04 -11.16
N PHE A 149 0.22 -17.04 -10.29
CA PHE A 149 0.49 -18.43 -10.58
C PHE A 149 -0.28 -18.96 -11.80
N SER A 150 -1.54 -18.54 -11.95
CA SER A 150 -2.39 -18.93 -13.10
C SER A 150 -1.87 -18.44 -14.45
N LYS A 151 -1.02 -17.41 -14.48
CA LYS A 151 -0.42 -16.90 -15.71
C LYS A 151 0.65 -17.82 -16.31
N LEU A 152 1.11 -18.77 -15.52
CA LEU A 152 1.96 -19.86 -15.96
C LEU A 152 1.16 -21.15 -16.21
N GLU A 153 -0.15 -21.04 -16.47
CA GLU A 153 -1.08 -22.15 -16.70
C GLU A 153 -1.15 -23.15 -15.53
N ASN A 154 -1.02 -22.65 -14.29
CA ASN A 154 -1.05 -23.45 -13.06
C ASN A 154 -0.08 -24.65 -13.10
N PRO A 155 1.23 -24.43 -13.20
CA PRO A 155 2.20 -25.48 -13.31
C PRO A 155 2.15 -26.42 -12.09
N HIS A 156 2.45 -27.69 -12.32
CA HIS A 156 2.57 -28.72 -11.29
C HIS A 156 4.01 -29.22 -11.16
N MET A 157 4.27 -30.02 -10.16
CA MET A 157 5.59 -30.64 -9.99
C MET A 157 5.98 -31.44 -11.23
N GLY A 158 7.18 -31.17 -11.75
CA GLY A 158 7.69 -31.78 -12.99
C GLY A 158 7.22 -31.10 -14.27
N SER A 159 6.40 -30.03 -14.21
CA SER A 159 6.06 -29.24 -15.40
C SER A 159 7.32 -28.67 -16.04
N GLU A 160 7.43 -28.84 -17.35
CA GLU A 160 8.51 -28.28 -18.16
C GLU A 160 8.07 -26.97 -18.81
N PHE A 161 9.00 -26.06 -18.94
CA PHE A 161 8.81 -24.80 -19.64
C PHE A 161 10.12 -24.37 -20.31
N GLU A 162 10.04 -23.43 -21.23
CA GLU A 162 11.19 -22.82 -21.89
C GLU A 162 11.40 -21.41 -21.35
N LEU A 163 12.59 -21.10 -20.81
CA LEU A 163 12.95 -19.80 -20.26
C LEU A 163 14.15 -19.26 -21.05
N ASN A 164 13.94 -18.20 -21.84
CA ASN A 164 14.95 -17.63 -22.72
C ASN A 164 15.69 -18.72 -23.54
N ASP A 165 14.93 -19.57 -24.23
CA ASP A 165 15.41 -20.69 -25.05
C ASP A 165 16.14 -21.81 -24.26
N ASN A 166 16.06 -21.81 -22.92
CA ASN A 166 16.58 -22.88 -22.08
C ASN A 166 15.43 -23.65 -21.42
N ARG A 167 15.62 -24.96 -21.27
CA ARG A 167 14.65 -25.83 -20.59
C ARG A 167 14.63 -25.53 -19.08
N GLY A 168 13.44 -25.35 -18.50
CA GLY A 168 13.22 -25.29 -17.06
C GLY A 168 12.26 -26.38 -16.60
N VAL A 169 12.40 -26.84 -15.37
CA VAL A 169 11.54 -27.86 -14.74
C VAL A 169 11.09 -27.34 -13.38
N ILE A 170 9.81 -27.41 -13.10
CA ILE A 170 9.27 -27.04 -11.78
C ILE A 170 9.53 -28.18 -10.78
N VAL A 171 10.44 -27.94 -9.86
CA VAL A 171 10.83 -28.89 -8.80
C VAL A 171 10.29 -28.53 -7.43
N GLY A 172 9.61 -27.39 -7.32
CA GLY A 172 8.99 -26.93 -6.08
C GLY A 172 7.92 -25.88 -6.32
N ILE A 173 6.90 -25.90 -5.48
CA ILE A 173 5.88 -24.87 -5.41
C ILE A 173 5.98 -24.22 -4.03
N ALA A 174 6.09 -22.89 -3.99
CA ALA A 174 6.34 -22.15 -2.77
C ALA A 174 5.28 -21.07 -2.51
N LYS A 175 5.16 -20.67 -1.25
CA LYS A 175 4.43 -19.46 -0.86
C LYS A 175 5.41 -18.38 -0.42
N VAL A 176 4.98 -17.13 -0.53
CA VAL A 176 5.72 -15.95 -0.12
C VAL A 176 4.86 -15.07 0.77
N ALA A 177 5.50 -14.26 1.61
CA ALA A 177 4.81 -13.33 2.52
C ALA A 177 4.08 -12.21 1.75
N THR A 178 4.59 -11.82 0.58
CA THR A 178 4.02 -10.77 -0.25
C THR A 178 4.18 -11.14 -1.72
N SER A 179 3.07 -11.14 -2.46
CA SER A 179 3.09 -11.38 -3.91
C SER A 179 3.92 -10.34 -4.63
N GLY A 180 4.49 -10.73 -5.77
CA GLY A 180 5.28 -9.86 -6.63
C GLY A 180 4.50 -8.68 -7.22
N LEU A 181 5.19 -7.83 -7.95
CA LEU A 181 4.59 -6.66 -8.58
C LEU A 181 3.77 -7.11 -9.80
N TYR A 182 2.56 -6.61 -9.89
CA TYR A 182 1.62 -6.69 -11.02
C TYR A 182 1.91 -7.65 -12.17
N GLY A 183 1.23 -8.77 -12.15
CA GLY A 183 1.14 -9.58 -13.34
C GLY A 183 2.39 -10.33 -13.72
N ILE A 184 3.41 -10.33 -12.87
CA ILE A 184 4.71 -10.95 -13.13
C ILE A 184 4.95 -12.08 -12.14
N PRO A 185 4.77 -13.36 -12.56
CA PRO A 185 5.10 -14.51 -11.73
C PRO A 185 6.57 -14.52 -11.32
N THR A 186 6.86 -15.09 -10.15
CA THR A 186 8.21 -15.18 -9.63
C THR A 186 8.70 -16.62 -9.61
N LEU A 187 9.89 -16.84 -10.13
CA LEU A 187 10.61 -18.12 -10.13
C LEU A 187 11.87 -17.97 -9.28
N TYR A 188 12.15 -18.98 -8.47
CA TYR A 188 13.41 -19.09 -7.73
C TYR A 188 14.25 -20.21 -8.31
N THR A 189 15.56 -20.00 -8.39
CA THR A 189 16.53 -21.00 -8.79
C THR A 189 17.88 -20.73 -8.12
N THR A 190 18.92 -21.51 -8.42
CA THR A 190 20.28 -21.27 -7.95
C THR A 190 20.87 -20.04 -8.65
N TYR A 191 21.84 -19.38 -7.98
CA TYR A 191 22.50 -18.19 -8.54
C TYR A 191 23.19 -18.50 -9.87
N GLU A 192 23.95 -19.59 -9.93
CA GLU A 192 24.67 -20.00 -11.13
C GLU A 192 23.72 -20.27 -12.32
N ARG A 193 22.59 -20.94 -12.06
CA ARG A 193 21.58 -21.18 -13.11
C ARG A 193 20.93 -19.88 -13.57
N ALA A 194 20.61 -18.97 -12.65
CA ALA A 194 20.01 -17.69 -13.01
C ALA A 194 20.90 -16.87 -13.95
N ILE A 195 22.20 -16.79 -13.68
CA ILE A 195 23.14 -16.06 -14.55
C ILE A 195 23.39 -16.75 -15.88
N GLN A 196 23.29 -18.08 -15.91
CA GLN A 196 23.42 -18.85 -17.15
C GLN A 196 22.21 -18.68 -18.08
N TYR A 197 21.01 -18.69 -17.53
CA TYR A 197 19.74 -18.62 -18.29
C TYR A 197 19.36 -17.20 -18.67
N ILE A 198 19.87 -16.22 -17.91
CA ILE A 198 19.55 -14.79 -18.11
C ILE A 198 20.87 -14.03 -18.18
N PRO A 199 21.63 -14.18 -19.28
CA PRO A 199 22.94 -13.55 -19.39
C PRO A 199 22.83 -12.03 -19.37
N ASN A 200 23.58 -11.43 -18.45
CA ASN A 200 23.77 -9.98 -18.41
C ASN A 200 25.11 -9.66 -19.09
N PRO A 201 25.14 -8.75 -20.09
CA PRO A 201 26.37 -8.47 -20.87
C PRO A 201 27.45 -7.78 -20.05
N ARG A 202 27.17 -7.27 -18.84
CA ARG A 202 28.16 -6.54 -18.04
C ARG A 202 28.57 -7.29 -16.78
N TYR A 203 27.65 -7.50 -15.85
CA TYR A 203 27.89 -8.06 -14.52
C TYR A 203 26.74 -8.90 -14.04
N THR A 204 26.99 -9.91 -13.24
CA THR A 204 26.03 -10.93 -12.85
C THR A 204 25.39 -10.69 -11.49
N THR A 205 26.15 -10.08 -10.53
CA THR A 205 25.67 -9.88 -9.17
C THR A 205 24.73 -8.67 -9.08
N SER A 206 23.41 -8.90 -8.96
CA SER A 206 22.45 -7.82 -8.81
C SER A 206 22.55 -7.14 -7.45
N TYR A 207 22.69 -7.93 -6.40
CA TYR A 207 22.81 -7.50 -5.01
C TYR A 207 23.78 -8.37 -4.25
N VAL A 208 24.45 -7.80 -3.23
CA VAL A 208 25.10 -8.57 -2.19
C VAL A 208 24.29 -8.43 -0.91
N LEU A 209 23.76 -9.54 -0.43
CA LEU A 209 23.00 -9.60 0.82
C LEU A 209 23.95 -9.82 1.97
N VAL A 210 23.87 -8.99 2.99
CA VAL A 210 24.80 -9.00 4.12
C VAL A 210 24.06 -9.17 5.43
N GLU A 211 24.56 -10.08 6.23
CA GLU A 211 24.18 -10.19 7.64
C GLU A 211 25.31 -9.62 8.51
N PRO A 212 25.04 -8.60 9.34
CA PRO A 212 26.01 -8.04 10.26
C PRO A 212 26.22 -8.97 11.46
N LYS A 213 27.39 -8.90 12.10
CA LYS A 213 27.66 -9.59 13.37
C LYS A 213 26.79 -9.04 14.50
N SER A 214 26.59 -7.71 14.48
CA SER A 214 25.73 -6.98 15.41
C SER A 214 25.02 -5.83 14.70
N ALA A 215 23.86 -5.43 15.20
CA ALA A 215 23.16 -4.24 14.68
C ALA A 215 23.99 -2.95 14.81
N SER A 216 24.93 -2.88 15.77
CA SER A 216 25.87 -1.76 15.93
C SER A 216 26.89 -1.65 14.79
N ASP A 217 27.11 -2.73 14.04
CA ASP A 217 28.09 -2.75 12.95
C ASP A 217 27.52 -2.18 11.62
N ILE A 218 26.19 -2.03 11.54
CA ILE A 218 25.50 -1.57 10.33
C ILE A 218 26.07 -0.23 9.82
N PRO A 219 26.25 0.82 10.64
CA PRO A 219 26.79 2.09 10.16
C PRO A 219 28.20 1.96 9.59
N GLN A 220 29.05 1.15 10.22
CA GLN A 220 30.43 0.90 9.78
C GLN A 220 30.46 0.16 8.44
N ILE A 221 29.65 -0.90 8.28
CA ILE A 221 29.51 -1.64 7.03
C ILE A 221 29.07 -0.69 5.91
N LYS A 222 28.07 0.14 6.15
CA LYS A 222 27.58 1.11 5.16
C LYS A 222 28.66 2.10 4.73
N GLN A 223 29.46 2.58 5.67
CA GLN A 223 30.59 3.48 5.36
C GLN A 223 31.68 2.79 4.51
N GLN A 224 32.01 1.53 4.83
CA GLN A 224 32.99 0.74 4.07
C GLN A 224 32.49 0.46 2.64
N VAL A 225 31.21 0.11 2.48
CA VAL A 225 30.58 -0.10 1.16
C VAL A 225 30.57 1.20 0.35
N MET A 226 30.29 2.34 0.99
CA MET A 226 30.32 3.64 0.34
C MET A 226 31.72 4.02 -0.13
N ALA A 227 32.76 3.66 0.63
CA ALA A 227 34.18 3.87 0.23
C ALA A 227 34.57 3.05 -1.00
N LEU A 228 33.88 1.93 -1.28
CA LEU A 228 34.06 1.15 -2.52
C LEU A 228 33.27 1.73 -3.72
N GLY A 229 32.51 2.82 -3.53
CA GLY A 229 31.68 3.41 -4.58
C GLY A 229 30.29 2.80 -4.72
N TYR A 230 29.89 1.90 -3.82
CA TYR A 230 28.58 1.25 -3.80
C TYR A 230 27.69 1.79 -2.68
N ARG A 231 26.44 1.35 -2.64
CA ARG A 231 25.49 1.76 -1.62
C ARG A 231 25.00 0.55 -0.82
N ALA A 232 24.98 0.70 0.51
CA ALA A 232 24.38 -0.28 1.39
C ALA A 232 23.15 0.33 2.06
N ARG A 233 22.03 -0.41 2.09
CA ARG A 233 20.78 -0.03 2.74
C ARG A 233 20.29 -1.16 3.62
N THR A 234 19.70 -0.81 4.76
CA THR A 234 18.93 -1.80 5.51
C THR A 234 17.64 -2.16 4.75
N LYS A 235 17.01 -3.24 5.17
CA LYS A 235 15.71 -3.66 4.61
C LYS A 235 14.70 -2.50 4.60
N GLU A 236 14.55 -1.83 5.73
CA GLU A 236 13.60 -0.72 5.92
C GLU A 236 13.96 0.48 5.05
N GLU A 237 15.24 0.84 5.00
CA GLU A 237 15.72 1.93 4.14
C GLU A 237 15.51 1.65 2.65
N PHE A 238 15.69 0.40 2.23
CA PHE A 238 15.48 0.03 0.83
C PHE A 238 13.99 0.04 0.46
N MET A 239 13.14 -0.45 1.35
CA MET A 239 11.69 -0.35 1.18
C MET A 239 11.24 1.12 1.10
N GLN A 240 11.71 1.97 2.02
CA GLN A 240 11.39 3.39 2.02
C GLN A 240 11.92 4.11 0.78
N ASN A 241 13.12 3.73 0.29
CA ASN A 241 13.64 4.28 -0.95
C ASN A 241 12.79 3.88 -2.17
N THR A 242 12.33 2.63 -2.22
CA THR A 242 11.41 2.16 -3.25
C THR A 242 10.10 2.96 -3.21
N GLU A 243 9.54 3.17 -2.03
CA GLU A 243 8.33 4.00 -1.85
C GLU A 243 8.56 5.44 -2.31
N ASN A 244 9.65 6.08 -1.88
CA ASN A 244 10.01 7.44 -2.28
C ASN A 244 10.21 7.57 -3.79
N PHE A 245 10.82 6.57 -4.43
CA PHE A 245 10.96 6.53 -5.87
C PHE A 245 9.59 6.56 -6.58
N PHE A 246 8.65 5.71 -6.15
CA PHE A 246 7.30 5.69 -6.72
C PHE A 246 6.53 6.97 -6.42
N ILE A 247 6.69 7.56 -5.22
CA ILE A 247 6.00 8.80 -4.85
C ILE A 247 6.54 10.00 -5.65
N PHE A 248 7.85 10.16 -5.73
CA PHE A 248 8.44 11.43 -6.19
C PHE A 248 9.02 11.37 -7.61
N GLN A 249 9.35 10.18 -8.13
CA GLN A 249 10.05 10.05 -9.41
C GLN A 249 9.20 9.45 -10.53
N THR A 250 8.16 8.66 -10.21
CA THR A 250 7.30 8.06 -11.25
C THR A 250 6.00 8.85 -11.50
N GLY A 251 5.75 9.92 -10.76
CA GLY A 251 4.47 10.64 -10.79
C GLY A 251 3.32 9.91 -10.06
N GLY A 252 3.53 8.68 -9.58
CA GLY A 252 2.51 7.90 -8.86
C GLY A 252 2.01 8.63 -7.62
N GLY A 253 2.91 9.22 -6.84
CA GLY A 253 2.56 10.01 -5.67
C GLY A 253 1.82 11.29 -6.00
N THR A 254 2.17 11.96 -7.10
CA THR A 254 1.45 13.14 -7.58
C THR A 254 0.01 12.78 -7.96
N ASN A 255 -0.18 11.68 -8.69
CA ASN A 255 -1.52 11.19 -9.05
C ASN A 255 -2.33 10.81 -7.79
N LEU A 256 -1.71 10.12 -6.83
CA LEU A 256 -2.34 9.81 -5.55
C LEU A 256 -2.79 11.08 -4.81
N LEU A 257 -1.90 12.07 -4.71
CA LEU A 257 -2.20 13.33 -4.06
C LEU A 257 -3.35 14.05 -4.74
N ILE A 258 -3.34 14.15 -6.07
CA ILE A 258 -4.42 14.76 -6.86
C ILE A 258 -5.75 14.01 -6.62
N MET A 259 -5.77 12.69 -6.71
CA MET A 259 -6.98 11.89 -6.48
C MET A 259 -7.51 12.04 -5.04
N THR A 260 -6.62 12.06 -4.06
CA THR A 260 -7.00 12.25 -2.65
C THR A 260 -7.54 13.65 -2.42
N MET A 261 -6.94 14.68 -3.02
CA MET A 261 -7.41 16.06 -2.94
C MET A 261 -8.77 16.24 -3.62
N ILE A 262 -8.97 15.64 -4.80
CA ILE A 262 -10.29 15.66 -5.48
C ILE A 262 -11.33 14.99 -4.58
N SER A 263 -11.05 13.82 -4.02
CA SER A 263 -11.95 13.11 -3.11
C SER A 263 -12.31 13.96 -1.88
N PHE A 264 -11.32 14.67 -1.32
CA PHE A 264 -11.51 15.57 -0.20
C PHE A 264 -12.40 16.78 -0.57
N ILE A 265 -12.13 17.42 -1.73
CA ILE A 265 -12.90 18.58 -2.22
C ILE A 265 -14.35 18.17 -2.50
N VAL A 266 -14.57 17.04 -3.15
CA VAL A 266 -15.90 16.49 -3.41
C VAL A 266 -16.63 16.23 -2.09
N GLY A 267 -15.97 15.58 -1.14
CA GLY A 267 -16.53 15.32 0.19
C GLY A 267 -16.88 16.59 0.95
N LEU A 268 -15.99 17.57 0.93
CA LEU A 268 -16.22 18.87 1.57
C LEU A 268 -17.39 19.61 0.92
N SER A 269 -17.49 19.61 -0.41
CA SER A 269 -18.55 20.28 -1.15
C SER A 269 -19.90 19.64 -0.89
N LEU A 270 -20.01 18.31 -1.05
CA LEU A 270 -21.26 17.58 -0.83
C LEU A 270 -21.73 17.69 0.63
N SER A 271 -20.83 17.42 1.58
CA SER A 271 -21.17 17.47 3.01
C SER A 271 -21.47 18.90 3.45
N GLY A 272 -20.67 19.87 3.00
CA GLY A 272 -20.84 21.28 3.32
C GLY A 272 -22.15 21.83 2.80
N GLN A 273 -22.50 21.57 1.54
CA GLN A 273 -23.75 22.03 0.95
C GLN A 273 -24.97 21.39 1.63
N THR A 274 -24.93 20.06 1.83
CA THR A 274 -26.07 19.35 2.44
C THR A 274 -26.27 19.79 3.90
N PHE A 275 -25.17 19.96 4.65
CA PHE A 275 -25.24 20.43 6.03
C PHE A 275 -25.71 21.89 6.12
N TYR A 276 -25.27 22.75 5.22
CA TYR A 276 -25.75 24.12 5.11
C TYR A 276 -27.25 24.19 4.81
N THR A 277 -27.75 23.42 3.84
CA THR A 277 -29.17 23.33 3.50
C THR A 277 -29.97 22.82 4.70
N PHE A 278 -29.48 21.77 5.39
CA PHE A 278 -30.13 21.28 6.63
C PHE A 278 -30.25 22.38 7.69
N ILE A 279 -29.19 23.19 7.91
CA ILE A 279 -29.24 24.29 8.88
C ILE A 279 -30.27 25.36 8.45
N LEU A 280 -30.27 25.74 7.15
CA LEU A 280 -31.22 26.76 6.65
C LEU A 280 -32.67 26.36 6.86
N GLU A 281 -33.01 25.14 6.53
CA GLU A 281 -34.37 24.65 6.65
C GLU A 281 -34.83 24.39 8.10
N ASN A 282 -33.90 24.21 9.03
CA ASN A 282 -34.15 24.13 10.45
C ASN A 282 -33.97 25.47 11.17
N LEU A 283 -33.77 26.56 10.43
CA LEU A 283 -33.44 27.88 10.99
C LEU A 283 -34.55 28.39 11.93
N GLU A 284 -35.83 28.20 11.54
CA GLU A 284 -36.99 28.54 12.37
C GLU A 284 -36.98 27.77 13.71
N ARG A 285 -36.63 26.49 13.68
CA ARG A 285 -36.57 25.66 14.90
C ARG A 285 -35.42 26.14 15.83
N PHE A 286 -34.27 26.51 15.28
CA PHE A 286 -33.18 27.10 16.05
C PHE A 286 -33.53 28.47 16.59
N GLY A 287 -34.27 29.29 15.81
CA GLY A 287 -34.73 30.59 16.26
C GLY A 287 -35.80 30.49 17.33
N ALA A 288 -36.75 29.58 17.25
CA ALA A 288 -37.72 29.32 18.31
C ALA A 288 -37.04 28.89 19.62
N LEU A 289 -36.02 28.02 19.55
CA LEU A 289 -35.20 27.66 20.71
C LEU A 289 -34.48 28.89 21.32
N LYS A 290 -33.98 29.80 20.48
CA LYS A 290 -33.34 31.03 20.93
C LYS A 290 -34.32 31.99 21.58
N ALA A 291 -35.56 32.10 21.03
CA ALA A 291 -36.63 32.92 21.58
C ALA A 291 -37.15 32.43 22.96
N ILE A 292 -37.13 31.12 23.21
CA ILE A 292 -37.47 30.49 24.50
C ILE A 292 -36.32 30.64 25.53
N GLY A 293 -35.17 31.26 25.13
CA GLY A 293 -34.07 31.54 26.04
C GLY A 293 -32.92 30.54 26.01
N THR A 294 -32.82 29.66 24.98
CA THR A 294 -31.65 28.80 24.82
C THR A 294 -30.42 29.62 24.55
N ARG A 295 -29.34 29.36 25.29
CA ARG A 295 -28.09 30.07 25.15
C ARG A 295 -27.42 29.77 23.79
N SER A 296 -26.78 30.78 23.18
CA SER A 296 -26.04 30.59 21.90
C SER A 296 -25.02 29.46 21.96
N ARG A 297 -24.39 29.24 23.11
CA ARG A 297 -23.44 28.10 23.31
C ARG A 297 -24.12 26.73 23.17
N ASP A 298 -25.35 26.61 23.59
CA ASP A 298 -26.13 25.37 23.54
C ASP A 298 -26.52 25.07 22.09
N LEU A 299 -26.90 26.10 21.32
CA LEU A 299 -27.21 25.97 19.89
C LEU A 299 -25.94 25.56 19.10
N VAL A 300 -24.79 26.16 19.40
CA VAL A 300 -23.50 25.76 18.84
C VAL A 300 -23.18 24.29 19.17
N ALA A 301 -23.37 23.88 20.41
CA ALA A 301 -23.15 22.50 20.84
C ALA A 301 -24.07 21.51 20.10
N MET A 302 -25.33 21.89 19.80
CA MET A 302 -26.26 21.07 19.00
C MET A 302 -25.72 20.87 17.59
N ILE A 303 -25.27 21.93 16.91
CA ILE A 303 -24.75 21.87 15.54
C ILE A 303 -23.47 21.07 15.48
N LEU A 304 -22.55 21.30 16.41
CA LEU A 304 -21.29 20.52 16.48
C LEU A 304 -21.57 19.04 16.74
N PHE A 305 -22.51 18.73 17.63
CA PHE A 305 -22.92 17.34 17.87
C PHE A 305 -23.49 16.69 16.61
N GLN A 306 -24.38 17.39 15.89
CA GLN A 306 -24.97 16.89 14.66
C GLN A 306 -23.91 16.62 13.59
N ALA A 307 -22.98 17.58 13.37
CA ALA A 307 -21.89 17.44 12.42
C ALA A 307 -20.95 16.27 12.80
N THR A 308 -20.58 16.17 14.08
CA THR A 308 -19.71 15.11 14.58
C THR A 308 -20.37 13.75 14.47
N PHE A 309 -21.62 13.63 14.88
CA PHE A 309 -22.38 12.38 14.80
C PHE A 309 -22.50 11.88 13.35
N THR A 310 -22.87 12.77 12.41
CA THR A 310 -22.98 12.44 10.99
C THR A 310 -21.62 12.07 10.40
N ALA A 311 -20.56 12.80 10.78
CA ALA A 311 -19.20 12.55 10.33
C ALA A 311 -18.69 11.16 10.76
N PHE A 312 -18.83 10.81 12.04
CA PHE A 312 -18.39 9.50 12.54
C PHE A 312 -19.23 8.34 12.00
N THR A 313 -20.55 8.53 11.86
CA THR A 313 -21.40 7.51 11.25
C THR A 313 -21.05 7.30 9.77
N GLY A 314 -20.91 8.40 9.01
CA GLY A 314 -20.49 8.34 7.61
C GLY A 314 -19.08 7.77 7.43
N TYR A 315 -18.14 8.09 8.35
CA TYR A 315 -16.82 7.49 8.38
C TYR A 315 -16.88 5.97 8.55
N GLY A 316 -17.62 5.48 9.54
CA GLY A 316 -17.78 4.04 9.77
C GLY A 316 -18.37 3.32 8.55
N LEU A 317 -19.40 3.90 7.93
CA LEU A 317 -20.01 3.36 6.72
C LEU A 317 -19.05 3.38 5.52
N GLY A 318 -18.30 4.47 5.33
CA GLY A 318 -17.32 4.60 4.24
C GLY A 318 -16.16 3.62 4.36
N VAL A 319 -15.60 3.45 5.57
CA VAL A 319 -14.58 2.45 5.87
C VAL A 319 -15.12 1.04 5.65
N GLY A 320 -16.34 0.76 6.15
CA GLY A 320 -16.99 -0.54 5.97
C GLY A 320 -17.23 -0.87 4.49
N LEU A 321 -17.71 0.09 3.71
CA LEU A 321 -17.92 -0.08 2.27
C LEU A 321 -16.59 -0.32 1.54
N CYS A 322 -15.54 0.43 1.86
CA CYS A 322 -14.21 0.23 1.30
C CYS A 322 -13.67 -1.16 1.65
N ALA A 323 -13.76 -1.57 2.92
CA ALA A 323 -13.30 -2.88 3.36
C ALA A 323 -14.04 -4.02 2.66
N PHE A 324 -15.36 -3.90 2.52
CA PHE A 324 -16.20 -4.88 1.82
C PHE A 324 -15.83 -4.99 0.34
N LEU A 325 -15.65 -3.86 -0.35
CA LEU A 325 -15.27 -3.89 -1.78
C LEU A 325 -13.84 -4.40 -1.99
N VAL A 326 -12.90 -4.05 -1.12
CA VAL A 326 -11.53 -4.59 -1.16
C VAL A 326 -11.53 -6.09 -0.92
N TRP A 327 -12.34 -6.58 0.02
CA TRP A 327 -12.50 -8.02 0.27
C TRP A 327 -13.08 -8.74 -0.96
N LEU A 328 -14.17 -8.23 -1.51
CA LEU A 328 -14.83 -8.79 -2.70
C LEU A 328 -13.90 -8.79 -3.93
N ALA A 329 -13.14 -7.69 -4.10
CA ALA A 329 -12.18 -7.59 -5.20
C ALA A 329 -11.05 -8.62 -5.08
N LYS A 330 -10.52 -8.84 -3.86
CA LYS A 330 -9.47 -9.85 -3.60
C LYS A 330 -9.96 -11.28 -3.79
N GLU A 331 -11.21 -11.56 -3.51
CA GLU A 331 -11.81 -12.88 -3.73
C GLU A 331 -11.90 -13.22 -5.22
N ARG A 332 -12.16 -12.22 -6.06
CA ARG A 332 -12.28 -12.39 -7.51
C ARG A 332 -10.97 -12.19 -8.26
N LEU A 333 -10.11 -11.34 -7.75
CA LEU A 333 -8.82 -10.96 -8.35
C LEU A 333 -7.75 -11.05 -7.25
N PRO A 334 -7.13 -12.22 -7.05
CA PRO A 334 -6.11 -12.42 -6.00
C PRO A 334 -4.94 -11.42 -6.08
N SER A 335 -4.61 -10.94 -7.30
CA SER A 335 -3.59 -9.90 -7.55
C SER A 335 -4.01 -8.48 -7.18
N TYR A 336 -5.25 -8.30 -6.68
CA TYR A 336 -5.73 -6.98 -6.31
C TYR A 336 -4.94 -6.39 -5.15
N ALA A 337 -4.15 -5.35 -5.45
CA ALA A 337 -3.10 -4.84 -4.56
C ALA A 337 -3.58 -3.94 -3.41
N ALA A 338 -4.89 -3.71 -3.23
CA ALA A 338 -5.35 -2.82 -2.17
C ALA A 338 -5.08 -3.37 -0.76
N MET A 339 -4.57 -2.51 0.12
CA MET A 339 -4.29 -2.84 1.51
C MET A 339 -4.75 -1.71 2.44
N ILE A 340 -5.68 -2.02 3.34
CA ILE A 340 -6.12 -1.08 4.36
C ILE A 340 -5.11 -1.10 5.51
N THR A 341 -4.43 0.03 5.74
CA THR A 341 -3.47 0.21 6.83
C THR A 341 -4.04 1.11 7.91
N PHE A 342 -3.45 1.07 9.11
CA PHE A 342 -3.82 2.01 10.16
C PHE A 342 -3.59 3.47 9.74
N SER A 343 -2.54 3.72 8.96
CA SER A 343 -2.24 5.05 8.40
C SER A 343 -3.38 5.57 7.52
N ASN A 344 -3.95 4.71 6.67
CA ASN A 344 -5.07 5.07 5.78
C ASN A 344 -6.32 5.44 6.60
N LEU A 345 -6.60 4.66 7.65
CA LEU A 345 -7.70 4.95 8.58
C LEU A 345 -7.49 6.29 9.30
N ALA A 346 -6.29 6.55 9.79
CA ALA A 346 -5.97 7.79 10.50
C ALA A 346 -6.07 9.03 9.59
N ILE A 347 -5.53 8.94 8.36
CA ILE A 347 -5.58 10.04 7.38
C ILE A 347 -7.02 10.35 6.99
N SER A 348 -7.82 9.33 6.65
CA SER A 348 -9.22 9.51 6.28
C SER A 348 -10.06 10.05 7.44
N LEU A 349 -9.79 9.61 8.68
CA LEU A 349 -10.44 10.16 9.88
C LEU A 349 -10.09 11.65 10.07
N ALA A 350 -8.82 12.02 9.95
CA ALA A 350 -8.39 13.41 10.05
C ALA A 350 -9.10 14.30 9.01
N MET A 351 -9.17 13.83 7.76
CA MET A 351 -9.88 14.54 6.69
C MET A 351 -11.38 14.70 6.98
N VAL A 352 -12.03 13.66 7.50
CA VAL A 352 -13.47 13.74 7.90
C VAL A 352 -13.69 14.73 9.03
N VAL A 353 -12.79 14.77 10.01
CA VAL A 353 -12.85 15.77 11.08
C VAL A 353 -12.75 17.20 10.53
N VAL A 354 -11.87 17.43 9.56
CA VAL A 354 -11.75 18.73 8.88
C VAL A 354 -13.03 19.06 8.11
N ILE A 355 -13.60 18.11 7.37
CA ILE A 355 -14.88 18.28 6.65
C ILE A 355 -16.00 18.66 7.64
N ALA A 356 -16.13 17.94 8.76
CA ALA A 356 -17.13 18.20 9.78
C ALA A 356 -16.93 19.58 10.44
N ALA A 357 -15.71 19.95 10.77
CA ALA A 357 -15.38 21.25 11.33
C ALA A 357 -15.73 22.41 10.39
N PHE A 358 -15.38 22.27 9.11
CA PHE A 358 -15.65 23.30 8.11
C PHE A 358 -17.16 23.43 7.83
N SER A 359 -17.87 22.30 7.66
CA SER A 359 -19.31 22.27 7.42
C SER A 359 -20.07 22.86 8.62
N SER A 360 -19.68 22.50 9.86
CA SER A 360 -20.30 23.02 11.07
C SER A 360 -20.03 24.52 11.30
N TYR A 361 -18.84 25.01 10.94
CA TYR A 361 -18.49 26.43 11.07
C TYR A 361 -19.45 27.32 10.28
N ILE A 362 -19.77 26.95 9.04
CA ILE A 362 -20.74 27.67 8.19
C ILE A 362 -22.11 27.72 8.86
N GLY A 363 -22.59 26.57 9.38
CA GLY A 363 -23.86 26.47 10.08
C GLY A 363 -23.91 27.29 11.37
N VAL A 364 -22.86 27.18 12.19
CA VAL A 364 -22.73 27.95 13.45
C VAL A 364 -22.78 29.44 13.17
N ARG A 365 -22.02 29.93 12.20
CA ARG A 365 -21.99 31.36 11.84
C ARG A 365 -23.38 31.86 11.44
N ARG A 366 -24.17 31.05 10.75
CA ARG A 366 -25.53 31.42 10.32
C ARG A 366 -26.49 31.46 11.50
N VAL A 367 -26.51 30.44 12.36
CA VAL A 367 -27.39 30.35 13.52
C VAL A 367 -27.13 31.44 14.58
N LEU A 368 -25.86 31.83 14.79
CA LEU A 368 -25.52 32.90 15.71
C LEU A 368 -26.05 34.26 15.25
N ARG A 369 -26.20 34.47 13.95
CA ARG A 369 -26.72 35.75 13.37
C ARG A 369 -28.23 35.83 13.28
N ILE A 370 -29.00 34.81 13.72
CA ILE A 370 -30.47 34.83 13.73
C ILE A 370 -30.92 35.87 14.72
N ASP A 371 -31.74 36.82 14.26
CA ASP A 371 -32.55 37.67 15.17
C ASP A 371 -33.85 36.92 15.50
N PRO A 372 -34.13 36.67 16.79
CA PRO A 372 -35.40 36.03 17.19
C PRO A 372 -36.66 36.74 16.71
N PHE A 373 -36.57 38.05 16.52
CA PHE A 373 -37.71 38.88 16.07
C PHE A 373 -38.07 38.70 14.60
N ASP A 374 -37.11 38.36 13.75
CA ASP A 374 -37.33 38.15 12.31
C ASP A 374 -38.20 36.93 12.00
N ILE A 375 -38.23 35.96 12.93
CA ILE A 375 -39.05 34.72 12.79
C ILE A 375 -40.52 34.96 13.02
N PHE A 376 -40.87 36.00 13.80
CA PHE A 376 -42.28 36.35 14.08
C PHE A 376 -42.85 37.36 13.10
N ARG A 377 -42.07 37.86 12.14
CA ARG A 377 -42.46 38.85 11.12
C ARG A 377 -42.76 38.25 9.73
N GLY A 378 -42.57 36.92 9.54
CA GLY A 378 -42.79 36.23 8.27
C GLY A 378 -44.20 35.80 8.04
#